data_d05d9950dcea75c7ebc4e7ff08e2c7cb
#
_entry.id   d05d9950dcea75c7ebc4e7ff08e2c7cb
#
_cell.length_a   1.000
_cell.length_b   1.000
_cell.length_c   1.000
_cell.angle_alpha   90.00
_cell.angle_beta   90.00
_cell.angle_gamma   90.00
#
_symmetry.space_group_name_H-M   'P 1'
#
loop_
_entity.id
_entity.type
_entity.pdbx_description
1 polymer ?
#
loop_
_entity_poly.entity_id
_entity_poly.type
_entity_poly.pdbx_seq_one_letter_code
_entity_poly.pdbx_strand_id
1 'polypeptide(L)'
;MDKSDFVELQSKTINFLRFPMAIAVVFIHTHADVGNLVDADFKFFSWQGIYNVVGVLFSHVLSHIAVPLFFFISGLLFFINFREWSWLRYRKKIKSRIYTLIIPYILWNLIPFLLFLLGYMVIGVKNHSLEEIKNFLYSTNINLFYDYHSWETVTNWFGKKVVMSGPFNFPLWFLRDLIFVSVLTPLIYYLINKLKVIFIILLLFAYLSNVWISIPGLSVLACFFYSLGAYISINLINVFAILKKYRKIVLTTSLILLFVSVVYDGMNTIIGSFFYPFFIIFMSSCVFYFAFLFVDKSHLMVGNTLISSCFFIYVFHCMPLPLFGNLNHLIRVFLLKIMPGQSPVDMVIVYFANPLFTVAICVFLFRILTMFLPRVSGAFMGNR
;
A
#
# COMPACT_ATOMS: atom_id res chain seq x y z
N MET A 1 24.32 -3.33 21.87
CA MET A 1 23.60 -4.28 21.02
C MET A 1 24.57 -4.75 19.94
N ASP A 2 24.82 -6.05 19.92
CA ASP A 2 25.70 -6.64 18.90
C ASP A 2 25.07 -6.52 17.51
N LYS A 3 25.87 -6.67 16.44
CA LYS A 3 25.41 -6.52 15.06
C LYS A 3 24.39 -7.61 14.69
N SER A 4 24.51 -8.81 15.24
CA SER A 4 23.57 -9.93 15.09
C SER A 4 22.21 -9.59 15.70
N ASP A 5 22.20 -9.08 16.94
CA ASP A 5 21.01 -8.73 17.68
C ASP A 5 20.23 -7.59 16.97
N PHE A 6 20.98 -6.63 16.39
CA PHE A 6 20.38 -5.54 15.63
C PHE A 6 19.65 -6.04 14.38
N VAL A 7 20.25 -6.94 13.60
CA VAL A 7 19.63 -7.50 12.39
C VAL A 7 18.41 -8.34 12.74
N GLU A 8 18.48 -9.11 13.82
CA GLU A 8 17.35 -9.92 14.30
C GLU A 8 16.17 -9.02 14.74
N LEU A 9 16.44 -7.99 15.55
CA LEU A 9 15.43 -7.06 16.02
C LEU A 9 14.80 -6.27 14.86
N GLN A 10 15.62 -5.86 13.88
CA GLN A 10 15.12 -5.24 12.64
C GLN A 10 14.17 -6.17 11.88
N SER A 11 14.51 -7.45 11.76
CA SER A 11 13.66 -8.46 11.11
C SER A 11 12.34 -8.66 11.85
N LYS A 12 12.37 -8.76 13.19
CA LYS A 12 11.18 -8.85 14.04
C LYS A 12 10.29 -7.61 13.88
N THR A 13 10.88 -6.42 13.86
CA THR A 13 10.15 -5.15 13.65
C THR A 13 9.45 -5.12 12.30
N ILE A 14 10.13 -5.55 11.23
CA ILE A 14 9.54 -5.61 9.89
C ILE A 14 8.37 -6.61 9.87
N ASN A 15 8.52 -7.78 10.49
CA ASN A 15 7.45 -8.77 10.56
C ASN A 15 6.26 -8.27 11.37
N PHE A 16 6.51 -7.57 12.48
CA PHE A 16 5.45 -6.93 13.28
C PHE A 16 4.66 -5.91 12.46
N LEU A 17 5.33 -5.06 11.69
CA LEU A 17 4.69 -4.01 10.89
C LEU A 17 3.82 -4.54 9.76
N ARG A 18 4.09 -5.72 9.21
CA ARG A 18 3.37 -6.25 8.03
C ARG A 18 1.87 -6.31 8.22
N PHE A 19 1.41 -6.83 9.35
CA PHE A 19 -0.02 -7.01 9.59
C PHE A 19 -0.76 -5.70 9.85
N PRO A 20 -0.31 -4.77 10.72
CA PRO A 20 -0.91 -3.44 10.83
C PRO A 20 -0.93 -2.66 9.51
N MET A 21 0.13 -2.76 8.70
CA MET A 21 0.15 -2.12 7.38
C MET A 21 -0.84 -2.76 6.40
N ALA A 22 -1.06 -4.08 6.44
CA ALA A 22 -2.08 -4.73 5.64
C ALA A 22 -3.50 -4.26 6.03
N ILE A 23 -3.77 -4.07 7.32
CA ILE A 23 -5.02 -3.47 7.82
C ILE A 23 -5.16 -2.03 7.29
N ALA A 24 -4.09 -1.23 7.39
CA ALA A 24 -4.09 0.15 6.90
C ALA A 24 -4.45 0.22 5.41
N VAL A 25 -3.93 -0.69 4.56
CA VAL A 25 -4.30 -0.74 3.14
C VAL A 25 -5.80 -0.99 2.94
N VAL A 26 -6.45 -1.81 3.78
CA VAL A 26 -7.91 -2.00 3.71
C VAL A 26 -8.65 -0.72 4.06
N PHE A 27 -8.17 0.07 5.03
CA PHE A 27 -8.74 1.38 5.38
C PHE A 27 -8.64 2.38 4.23
N ILE A 28 -7.57 2.39 3.41
CA ILE A 28 -7.47 3.26 2.22
C ILE A 28 -8.66 3.06 1.29
N HIS A 29 -9.14 1.82 1.16
CA HIS A 29 -10.24 1.45 0.27
C HIS A 29 -11.61 1.39 0.99
N THR A 30 -11.67 1.82 2.25
CA THR A 30 -12.94 1.97 2.98
C THR A 30 -13.56 3.31 2.62
N HIS A 31 -14.67 3.28 1.88
CA HIS A 31 -15.38 4.48 1.48
C HIS A 31 -15.90 5.25 2.70
N ALA A 32 -15.47 6.50 2.81
CA ALA A 32 -16.06 7.48 3.67
C ALA A 32 -16.49 8.65 2.76
N ASP A 33 -17.80 8.88 2.64
CA ASP A 33 -18.32 10.08 2.02
C ASP A 33 -18.13 11.23 3.03
N VAL A 34 -16.92 11.79 3.03
CA VAL A 34 -16.53 12.84 3.98
C VAL A 34 -16.80 14.21 3.40
N GLY A 35 -17.45 15.05 4.19
CA GLY A 35 -17.60 16.47 3.88
C GLY A 35 -16.28 17.22 4.08
N ASN A 36 -16.20 18.42 3.52
CA ASN A 36 -15.03 19.28 3.65
C ASN A 36 -14.88 19.78 5.12
N LEU A 37 -13.76 19.44 5.76
CA LEU A 37 -13.49 19.81 7.16
C LEU A 37 -13.19 21.31 7.35
N VAL A 38 -12.94 22.03 6.26
CA VAL A 38 -12.59 23.46 6.27
C VAL A 38 -13.83 24.35 6.06
N ASP A 39 -15.01 23.77 5.81
CA ASP A 39 -16.24 24.53 5.64
C ASP A 39 -16.65 25.25 6.93
N ALA A 40 -17.11 26.48 6.79
CA ALA A 40 -17.51 27.33 7.93
C ALA A 40 -18.63 26.69 8.77
N ASP A 41 -19.49 25.86 8.16
CA ASP A 41 -20.61 25.17 8.81
C ASP A 41 -20.25 23.81 9.39
N PHE A 42 -18.95 23.42 9.38
CA PHE A 42 -18.51 22.11 9.85
C PHE A 42 -18.63 21.98 11.37
N LYS A 43 -19.50 21.06 11.81
CA LYS A 43 -19.75 20.80 13.24
C LYS A 43 -18.89 19.64 13.76
N PHE A 44 -17.70 19.91 14.25
CA PHE A 44 -16.74 18.91 14.75
C PHE A 44 -17.32 17.95 15.80
N PHE A 45 -18.17 18.45 16.70
CA PHE A 45 -18.74 17.67 17.81
C PHE A 45 -20.08 17.00 17.47
N SER A 46 -20.54 17.05 16.21
CA SER A 46 -21.66 16.22 15.76
C SER A 46 -21.16 14.82 15.37
N TRP A 47 -22.03 13.81 15.44
CA TRP A 47 -21.68 12.46 14.97
C TRP A 47 -21.27 12.43 13.49
N GLN A 48 -21.87 13.27 12.66
CA GLN A 48 -21.47 13.43 11.26
C GLN A 48 -20.08 14.04 11.16
N GLY A 49 -19.76 15.03 11.99
CA GLY A 49 -18.41 15.61 12.06
C GLY A 49 -17.37 14.59 12.50
N ILE A 50 -17.69 13.79 13.53
CA ILE A 50 -16.82 12.68 13.98
C ILE A 50 -16.60 11.68 12.84
N TYR A 51 -17.65 11.26 12.12
CA TYR A 51 -17.56 10.37 10.98
C TYR A 51 -16.62 10.94 9.90
N ASN A 52 -16.77 12.20 9.54
CA ASN A 52 -15.93 12.87 8.54
C ASN A 52 -14.46 12.94 8.99
N VAL A 53 -14.19 13.37 10.24
CA VAL A 53 -12.82 13.42 10.78
C VAL A 53 -12.16 12.05 10.79
N VAL A 54 -12.89 11.02 11.23
CA VAL A 54 -12.41 9.63 11.29
C VAL A 54 -12.13 9.10 9.88
N GLY A 55 -13.02 9.37 8.93
CA GLY A 55 -12.84 8.98 7.53
C GLY A 55 -11.59 9.62 6.91
N VAL A 56 -11.41 10.93 7.07
CA VAL A 56 -10.20 11.62 6.60
C VAL A 56 -8.94 11.06 7.31
N LEU A 57 -8.99 10.96 8.64
CA LEU A 57 -7.85 10.50 9.44
C LEU A 57 -7.36 9.12 8.99
N PHE A 58 -8.25 8.15 8.89
CA PHE A 58 -7.86 6.77 8.60
C PHE A 58 -7.77 6.47 7.10
N SER A 59 -8.79 6.84 6.30
CA SER A 59 -8.79 6.47 4.88
C SER A 59 -7.94 7.38 4.00
N HIS A 60 -7.91 8.70 4.26
CA HIS A 60 -7.21 9.66 3.38
C HIS A 60 -5.79 9.99 3.86
N VAL A 61 -5.49 9.85 5.15
CA VAL A 61 -4.23 10.32 5.70
C VAL A 61 -3.39 9.18 6.28
N LEU A 62 -3.77 8.65 7.44
CA LEU A 62 -2.89 7.77 8.23
C LEU A 62 -2.56 6.45 7.52
N SER A 63 -3.52 5.85 6.86
CA SER A 63 -3.34 4.54 6.21
C SER A 63 -2.38 4.57 5.02
N HIS A 64 -2.20 5.73 4.40
CA HIS A 64 -1.32 5.88 3.24
C HIS A 64 0.18 5.75 3.56
N ILE A 65 0.58 5.72 4.83
CA ILE A 65 1.97 5.42 5.23
C ILE A 65 2.38 3.97 4.93
N ALA A 66 1.41 3.06 4.75
CA ALA A 66 1.67 1.64 4.57
C ALA A 66 2.47 1.35 3.30
N VAL A 67 2.08 1.92 2.16
CA VAL A 67 2.72 1.66 0.87
C VAL A 67 4.16 2.19 0.82
N PRO A 68 4.46 3.44 1.22
CA PRO A 68 5.83 3.95 1.38
C PRO A 68 6.72 3.07 2.25
N LEU A 69 6.20 2.60 3.39
CA LEU A 69 6.93 1.69 4.27
C LEU A 69 7.23 0.35 3.60
N PHE A 70 6.30 -0.21 2.81
CA PHE A 70 6.57 -1.44 2.06
C PHE A 70 7.67 -1.27 1.01
N PHE A 71 7.70 -0.14 0.28
CA PHE A 71 8.79 0.16 -0.64
C PHE A 71 10.12 0.32 0.10
N PHE A 72 10.14 1.09 1.17
CA PHE A 72 11.31 1.28 2.02
C PHE A 72 11.87 -0.05 2.55
N ILE A 73 11.02 -0.88 3.15
CA ILE A 73 11.39 -2.20 3.66
C ILE A 73 11.90 -3.10 2.53
N SER A 74 11.29 -3.04 1.35
CA SER A 74 11.73 -3.86 0.19
C SER A 74 13.13 -3.46 -0.28
N GLY A 75 13.45 -2.17 -0.33
CA GLY A 75 14.79 -1.67 -0.65
C GLY A 75 15.82 -2.07 0.42
N LEU A 76 15.44 -1.91 1.69
CA LEU A 76 16.28 -2.29 2.83
C LEU A 76 16.63 -3.80 2.80
N LEU A 77 15.62 -4.67 2.61
CA LEU A 77 15.81 -6.12 2.57
C LEU A 77 16.51 -6.60 1.29
N PHE A 78 16.40 -5.86 0.19
CA PHE A 78 17.09 -6.25 -1.04
C PHE A 78 18.60 -6.26 -0.85
N PHE A 79 19.15 -5.28 -0.13
CA PHE A 79 20.58 -5.10 0.09
C PHE A 79 21.06 -5.66 1.43
N ILE A 80 20.19 -6.24 2.26
CA ILE A 80 20.62 -6.91 3.49
C ILE A 80 21.65 -7.98 3.12
N ASN A 81 22.83 -8.01 3.73
CA ASN A 81 23.96 -8.89 3.41
C ASN A 81 24.65 -8.62 2.05
N PHE A 82 24.34 -7.50 1.37
CA PHE A 82 25.06 -7.04 0.17
C PHE A 82 26.20 -6.11 0.60
N ARG A 83 27.41 -6.62 0.75
CA ARG A 83 28.59 -5.77 1.02
C ARG A 83 29.09 -5.11 -0.25
N GLU A 84 29.11 -5.86 -1.36
CA GLU A 84 29.57 -5.43 -2.66
C GLU A 84 28.62 -5.90 -3.74
N TRP A 85 28.61 -5.19 -4.88
CA TRP A 85 27.77 -5.58 -6.01
C TRP A 85 28.21 -6.94 -6.56
N SER A 86 27.25 -7.81 -6.77
CA SER A 86 27.45 -9.11 -7.40
C SER A 86 26.29 -9.43 -8.33
N TRP A 87 26.60 -9.57 -9.63
CA TRP A 87 25.62 -9.96 -10.63
C TRP A 87 25.00 -11.33 -10.35
N LEU A 88 25.78 -12.25 -9.77
CA LEU A 88 25.27 -13.56 -9.36
C LEU A 88 24.20 -13.43 -8.27
N ARG A 89 24.44 -12.61 -7.24
CA ARG A 89 23.47 -12.33 -6.17
C ARG A 89 22.25 -11.61 -6.70
N TYR A 90 22.43 -10.62 -7.57
CA TYR A 90 21.33 -9.91 -8.21
C TYR A 90 20.44 -10.89 -9.00
N ARG A 91 21.02 -11.72 -9.90
CA ARG A 91 20.28 -12.73 -10.68
C ARG A 91 19.51 -13.70 -9.77
N LYS A 92 20.13 -14.17 -8.68
CA LYS A 92 19.46 -15.03 -7.69
C LYS A 92 18.26 -14.33 -7.05
N LYS A 93 18.41 -13.05 -6.67
CA LYS A 93 17.31 -12.26 -6.09
C LYS A 93 16.20 -12.00 -7.12
N ILE A 94 16.52 -11.62 -8.36
CA ILE A 94 15.52 -11.43 -9.40
C ILE A 94 14.80 -12.75 -9.72
N LYS A 95 15.49 -13.87 -9.81
CA LYS A 95 14.86 -15.18 -9.98
C LYS A 95 13.87 -15.47 -8.83
N SER A 96 14.24 -15.17 -7.59
CA SER A 96 13.31 -15.26 -6.46
C SER A 96 12.11 -14.32 -6.62
N ARG A 97 12.31 -13.09 -7.13
CA ARG A 97 11.22 -12.11 -7.37
C ARG A 97 10.23 -12.57 -8.43
N ILE A 98 10.65 -13.39 -9.40
CA ILE A 98 9.70 -14.00 -10.36
C ILE A 98 8.64 -14.80 -9.60
N TYR A 99 9.05 -15.65 -8.69
CA TYR A 99 8.13 -16.50 -7.92
C TYR A 99 7.37 -15.72 -6.84
N THR A 100 8.00 -14.72 -6.22
CA THR A 100 7.39 -14.01 -5.09
C THR A 100 6.59 -12.77 -5.49
N LEU A 101 6.77 -12.22 -6.69
CA LEU A 101 6.09 -11.02 -7.16
C LEU A 101 5.40 -11.22 -8.51
N ILE A 102 6.12 -11.68 -9.57
CA ILE A 102 5.59 -11.70 -10.94
C ILE A 102 4.49 -12.75 -11.10
N ILE A 103 4.72 -14.00 -10.65
CA ILE A 103 3.71 -15.04 -10.74
C ILE A 103 2.44 -14.65 -9.95
N PRO A 104 2.49 -14.25 -8.67
CA PRO A 104 1.33 -13.75 -7.97
C PRO A 104 0.66 -12.55 -8.67
N TYR A 105 1.45 -11.62 -9.20
CA TYR A 105 0.93 -10.46 -9.93
C TYR A 105 0.06 -10.87 -11.12
N ILE A 106 0.54 -11.80 -11.94
CA ILE A 106 -0.18 -12.31 -13.11
C ILE A 106 -1.45 -13.05 -12.65
N LEU A 107 -1.33 -13.97 -11.70
CA LEU A 107 -2.46 -14.78 -11.23
C LEU A 107 -3.58 -13.92 -10.64
N TRP A 108 -3.24 -12.95 -9.79
CA TRP A 108 -4.23 -12.07 -9.13
C TRP A 108 -4.85 -10.99 -10.05
N ASN A 109 -4.31 -10.76 -11.24
CA ASN A 109 -4.99 -10.01 -12.30
C ASN A 109 -5.83 -10.94 -13.19
N LEU A 110 -5.37 -12.17 -13.43
CA LEU A 110 -6.06 -13.12 -14.28
C LEU A 110 -7.37 -13.64 -13.66
N ILE A 111 -7.39 -13.87 -12.32
CA ILE A 111 -8.61 -14.35 -11.65
C ILE A 111 -9.81 -13.44 -11.88
N PRO A 112 -9.78 -12.14 -11.52
CA PRO A 112 -10.94 -11.29 -11.71
C PRO A 112 -11.27 -11.13 -13.20
N PHE A 113 -10.30 -11.11 -14.09
CA PHE A 113 -10.53 -11.11 -15.54
C PHE A 113 -11.36 -12.33 -15.98
N LEU A 114 -10.98 -13.53 -15.56
CA LEU A 114 -11.71 -14.76 -15.88
C LEU A 114 -13.11 -14.76 -15.26
N LEU A 115 -13.27 -14.25 -14.04
CA LEU A 115 -14.58 -14.11 -13.40
C LEU A 115 -15.49 -13.16 -14.18
N PHE A 116 -14.97 -12.03 -14.66
CA PHE A 116 -15.73 -11.11 -15.50
C PHE A 116 -16.08 -11.70 -16.85
N LEU A 117 -15.14 -12.40 -17.49
CA LEU A 117 -15.40 -13.10 -18.75
C LEU A 117 -16.52 -14.13 -18.59
N LEU A 118 -16.50 -14.95 -17.54
CA LEU A 118 -17.57 -15.88 -17.22
C LEU A 118 -18.90 -15.15 -16.95
N GLY A 119 -18.88 -14.06 -16.21
CA GLY A 119 -20.05 -13.22 -15.96
C GLY A 119 -20.68 -12.71 -17.25
N TYR A 120 -19.88 -12.17 -18.17
CA TYR A 120 -20.36 -11.72 -19.48
C TYR A 120 -20.84 -12.86 -20.37
N MET A 121 -20.20 -14.04 -20.31
CA MET A 121 -20.70 -15.22 -21.02
C MET A 121 -22.10 -15.62 -20.53
N VAL A 122 -22.33 -15.66 -19.22
CA VAL A 122 -23.63 -15.98 -18.63
C VAL A 122 -24.71 -14.96 -19.03
N ILE A 123 -24.37 -13.66 -18.96
CA ILE A 123 -25.28 -12.57 -19.36
C ILE A 123 -25.53 -12.63 -20.88
N GLY A 124 -24.48 -12.79 -21.67
CA GLY A 124 -24.59 -12.89 -23.13
C GLY A 124 -25.46 -14.04 -23.61
N VAL A 125 -25.33 -15.22 -22.98
CA VAL A 125 -26.20 -16.36 -23.23
C VAL A 125 -27.65 -16.05 -22.84
N LYS A 126 -27.87 -15.40 -21.70
CA LYS A 126 -29.20 -15.02 -21.22
C LYS A 126 -29.87 -13.98 -22.13
N ASN A 127 -29.10 -13.02 -22.64
CA ASN A 127 -29.60 -11.91 -23.46
C ASN A 127 -29.52 -12.22 -24.97
N HIS A 128 -29.10 -13.42 -25.38
CA HIS A 128 -28.84 -13.80 -26.79
C HIS A 128 -27.90 -12.83 -27.54
N SER A 129 -27.00 -12.16 -26.81
CA SER A 129 -26.06 -11.18 -27.38
C SER A 129 -24.61 -11.57 -27.06
N LEU A 130 -23.77 -11.64 -28.08
CA LEU A 130 -22.32 -11.84 -27.94
C LEU A 130 -21.54 -10.52 -27.94
N GLU A 131 -22.23 -9.39 -28.07
CA GLU A 131 -21.60 -8.09 -28.24
C GLU A 131 -20.90 -7.63 -26.98
N GLU A 132 -21.48 -7.86 -25.82
CA GLU A 132 -20.90 -7.55 -24.51
C GLU A 132 -19.57 -8.31 -24.26
N ILE A 133 -19.53 -9.59 -24.64
CA ILE A 133 -18.31 -10.42 -24.58
C ILE A 133 -17.24 -9.85 -25.51
N LYS A 134 -17.63 -9.55 -26.76
CA LYS A 134 -16.71 -8.98 -27.75
C LYS A 134 -16.14 -7.64 -27.25
N ASN A 135 -16.99 -6.72 -26.78
CA ASN A 135 -16.60 -5.41 -26.27
C ASN A 135 -15.65 -5.54 -25.08
N PHE A 136 -15.94 -6.45 -24.14
CA PHE A 136 -15.04 -6.73 -23.02
C PHE A 136 -13.69 -7.27 -23.51
N LEU A 137 -13.67 -8.23 -24.42
CA LEU A 137 -12.43 -8.79 -24.97
C LEU A 137 -11.64 -7.75 -25.78
N TYR A 138 -12.30 -6.91 -26.57
CA TYR A 138 -11.64 -5.82 -27.32
C TYR A 138 -11.09 -4.74 -26.41
N SER A 139 -11.74 -4.43 -25.29
CA SER A 139 -11.22 -3.50 -24.28
C SER A 139 -10.06 -4.09 -23.48
N THR A 140 -9.89 -5.42 -23.53
CA THR A 140 -8.89 -6.14 -22.75
C THR A 140 -7.67 -6.45 -23.63
N ASN A 141 -6.61 -5.71 -23.40
CA ASN A 141 -5.32 -5.92 -24.04
C ASN A 141 -4.23 -6.05 -22.96
N ILE A 142 -2.97 -5.86 -23.29
CA ILE A 142 -1.84 -5.89 -22.36
C ILE A 142 -2.02 -4.91 -21.17
N ASN A 143 -2.86 -3.88 -21.33
CA ASN A 143 -3.17 -2.92 -20.27
C ASN A 143 -3.87 -3.58 -19.07
N LEU A 144 -4.53 -4.74 -19.24
CA LEU A 144 -5.04 -5.53 -18.11
C LEU A 144 -4.00 -5.68 -16.99
N PHE A 145 -2.75 -5.90 -17.39
CA PHE A 145 -1.65 -6.12 -16.44
C PHE A 145 -0.82 -4.85 -16.20
N TYR A 146 -1.07 -3.78 -16.93
CA TYR A 146 -0.15 -2.65 -16.90
C TYR A 146 -0.83 -1.34 -16.52
N ASP A 147 -1.86 -0.93 -17.26
CA ASP A 147 -2.52 0.37 -17.16
C ASP A 147 -4.00 0.26 -17.56
N TYR A 148 -4.76 -0.50 -16.78
CA TYR A 148 -6.19 -0.71 -17.04
C TYR A 148 -7.04 0.44 -16.49
N HIS A 149 -6.69 0.93 -15.29
CA HIS A 149 -7.32 2.06 -14.64
C HIS A 149 -6.36 3.25 -14.63
N SER A 150 -6.83 4.40 -15.08
CA SER A 150 -6.10 5.65 -14.92
C SER A 150 -6.98 6.69 -14.25
N TRP A 151 -6.40 7.49 -13.37
CA TRP A 151 -7.09 8.58 -12.71
C TRP A 151 -6.15 9.75 -12.46
N GLU A 152 -6.71 10.95 -12.49
CA GLU A 152 -5.99 12.16 -12.16
C GLU A 152 -5.95 12.35 -10.64
N THR A 153 -4.78 12.61 -10.13
CA THR A 153 -4.57 13.00 -8.74
C THR A 153 -4.37 14.51 -8.64
N VAL A 154 -4.11 14.97 -7.44
CA VAL A 154 -3.88 16.38 -7.12
C VAL A 154 -2.71 16.96 -7.91
N THR A 155 -2.78 18.25 -8.17
CA THR A 155 -1.76 19.02 -8.86
C THR A 155 -0.42 19.00 -8.13
N ASN A 156 0.67 18.86 -8.88
CA ASN A 156 2.02 19.03 -8.35
C ASN A 156 2.30 20.52 -8.02
N TRP A 157 3.47 20.83 -7.49
CA TRP A 157 3.88 22.21 -7.14
C TRP A 157 3.83 23.18 -8.33
N PHE A 158 3.84 22.69 -9.56
CA PHE A 158 3.78 23.48 -10.79
C PHE A 158 2.37 23.54 -11.41
N GLY A 159 1.34 23.13 -10.68
CA GLY A 159 -0.05 23.20 -11.12
C GLY A 159 -0.45 22.14 -12.17
N LYS A 160 0.40 21.13 -12.42
CA LYS A 160 0.05 20.02 -13.33
C LYS A 160 -0.60 18.87 -12.55
N LYS A 161 -1.67 18.32 -13.10
CA LYS A 161 -2.26 17.09 -12.58
C LYS A 161 -1.34 15.91 -12.82
N VAL A 162 -1.25 15.03 -11.83
CA VAL A 162 -0.49 13.79 -11.91
C VAL A 162 -1.44 12.66 -12.23
N VAL A 163 -1.13 11.91 -13.28
CA VAL A 163 -1.91 10.74 -13.66
C VAL A 163 -1.34 9.52 -12.96
N MET A 164 -2.18 8.86 -12.18
CA MET A 164 -1.89 7.56 -11.58
C MET A 164 -2.54 6.46 -12.38
N SER A 165 -1.98 5.28 -12.35
CA SER A 165 -2.53 4.13 -13.06
C SER A 165 -2.38 2.83 -12.30
N GLY A 166 -3.27 1.88 -12.59
CA GLY A 166 -3.25 0.55 -12.00
C GLY A 166 -3.70 -0.53 -12.97
N PRO A 167 -3.32 -1.79 -12.69
CA PRO A 167 -3.79 -2.95 -13.45
C PRO A 167 -5.28 -3.24 -13.15
N PHE A 168 -5.82 -4.29 -13.75
CA PHE A 168 -7.23 -4.68 -13.58
C PHE A 168 -7.60 -4.93 -12.12
N ASN A 169 -6.79 -5.70 -11.40
CA ASN A 169 -6.88 -5.76 -9.93
C ASN A 169 -6.13 -4.56 -9.35
N PHE A 170 -6.86 -3.48 -9.18
CA PHE A 170 -6.34 -2.15 -8.87
C PHE A 170 -5.25 -2.09 -7.78
N PRO A 171 -5.40 -2.69 -6.58
CA PRO A 171 -4.37 -2.62 -5.55
C PRO A 171 -2.98 -3.10 -5.99
N LEU A 172 -2.90 -3.93 -7.03
CA LEU A 172 -1.63 -4.48 -7.52
C LEU A 172 -0.70 -3.45 -8.19
N TRP A 173 -1.12 -2.17 -8.33
CA TRP A 173 -0.23 -1.11 -8.79
C TRP A 173 1.07 -1.03 -7.97
N PHE A 174 0.97 -1.21 -6.65
CA PHE A 174 2.15 -1.27 -5.78
C PHE A 174 3.08 -2.43 -6.15
N LEU A 175 2.53 -3.62 -6.43
CA LEU A 175 3.33 -4.80 -6.79
C LEU A 175 4.00 -4.61 -8.16
N ARG A 176 3.29 -4.00 -9.13
CA ARG A 176 3.84 -3.60 -10.43
C ARG A 176 5.06 -2.69 -10.24
N ASP A 177 4.89 -1.62 -9.51
CA ASP A 177 5.95 -0.65 -9.26
C ASP A 177 7.13 -1.27 -8.49
N LEU A 178 6.86 -2.19 -7.55
CA LEU A 178 7.89 -2.93 -6.84
C LEU A 178 8.68 -3.87 -7.77
N ILE A 179 8.03 -4.49 -8.75
CA ILE A 179 8.71 -5.28 -9.79
C ILE A 179 9.65 -4.38 -10.59
N PHE A 180 9.18 -3.23 -11.06
CA PHE A 180 9.98 -2.28 -11.84
C PHE A 180 11.22 -1.79 -11.08
N VAL A 181 11.06 -1.30 -9.84
CA VAL A 181 12.22 -0.83 -9.06
C VAL A 181 13.17 -1.97 -8.70
N SER A 182 12.67 -3.21 -8.55
CA SER A 182 13.52 -4.39 -8.34
C SER A 182 14.37 -4.72 -9.58
N VAL A 183 13.84 -4.54 -10.78
CA VAL A 183 14.58 -4.69 -12.04
C VAL A 183 15.60 -3.56 -12.18
N LEU A 184 15.24 -2.32 -11.82
CA LEU A 184 16.12 -1.15 -11.87
C LEU A 184 17.19 -1.13 -10.76
N THR A 185 17.22 -2.10 -9.87
CA THR A 185 18.18 -2.14 -8.73
C THR A 185 19.65 -2.00 -9.15
N PRO A 186 20.17 -2.54 -10.29
CA PRO A 186 21.54 -2.28 -10.71
C PRO A 186 21.84 -0.80 -10.94
N LEU A 187 20.91 -0.09 -11.60
CA LEU A 187 21.02 1.33 -11.84
C LEU A 187 20.95 2.12 -10.51
N ILE A 188 20.01 1.76 -9.64
CA ILE A 188 19.88 2.38 -8.30
C ILE A 188 21.17 2.21 -7.50
N TYR A 189 21.73 1.00 -7.49
CA TYR A 189 23.01 0.73 -6.81
C TYR A 189 24.16 1.58 -7.38
N TYR A 190 24.28 1.65 -8.71
CA TYR A 190 25.27 2.48 -9.38
C TYR A 190 25.14 3.96 -9.00
N LEU A 191 23.92 4.51 -9.04
CA LEU A 191 23.65 5.91 -8.69
C LEU A 191 23.92 6.20 -7.21
N ILE A 192 23.56 5.29 -6.30
CA ILE A 192 23.88 5.40 -4.87
C ILE A 192 25.39 5.46 -4.64
N ASN A 193 26.17 4.62 -5.32
CA ASN A 193 27.63 4.62 -5.13
C ASN A 193 28.30 5.84 -5.77
N LYS A 194 27.81 6.30 -6.93
CA LYS A 194 28.39 7.44 -7.66
C LYS A 194 27.99 8.78 -7.04
N LEU A 195 26.71 8.99 -6.77
CA LEU A 195 26.16 10.26 -6.30
C LEU A 195 25.94 10.28 -4.78
N LYS A 196 26.04 9.14 -4.10
CA LYS A 196 25.85 9.01 -2.65
C LYS A 196 24.53 9.64 -2.19
N VAL A 197 24.58 10.49 -1.16
CA VAL A 197 23.40 11.16 -0.60
C VAL A 197 22.72 12.11 -1.60
N ILE A 198 23.45 12.64 -2.58
CA ILE A 198 22.90 13.58 -3.58
C ILE A 198 21.78 12.87 -4.38
N PHE A 199 21.97 11.60 -4.74
CA PHE A 199 20.91 10.84 -5.42
C PHE A 199 19.61 10.76 -4.60
N ILE A 200 19.73 10.53 -3.29
CA ILE A 200 18.55 10.48 -2.40
C ILE A 200 17.92 11.86 -2.26
N ILE A 201 18.72 12.94 -2.20
CA ILE A 201 18.18 14.32 -2.15
C ILE A 201 17.44 14.68 -3.44
N LEU A 202 17.96 14.30 -4.61
CA LEU A 202 17.27 14.51 -5.88
C LEU A 202 15.93 13.76 -5.96
N LEU A 203 15.90 12.51 -5.52
CA LEU A 203 14.66 11.74 -5.45
C LEU A 203 13.68 12.30 -4.40
N LEU A 204 14.20 12.78 -3.27
CA LEU A 204 13.41 13.47 -2.25
C LEU A 204 12.74 14.72 -2.82
N PHE A 205 13.50 15.56 -3.53
CA PHE A 205 12.96 16.76 -4.18
C PHE A 205 11.88 16.40 -5.19
N ALA A 206 12.13 15.40 -6.05
CA ALA A 206 11.16 14.92 -7.02
C ALA A 206 9.88 14.37 -6.34
N TYR A 207 10.02 13.68 -5.21
CA TYR A 207 8.90 13.18 -4.44
C TYR A 207 8.10 14.30 -3.76
N LEU A 208 8.77 15.26 -3.11
CA LEU A 208 8.12 16.37 -2.43
C LEU A 208 7.35 17.28 -3.40
N SER A 209 7.97 17.59 -4.55
CA SER A 209 7.37 18.44 -5.58
C SER A 209 6.35 17.70 -6.46
N ASN A 210 6.26 16.37 -6.33
CA ASN A 210 5.48 15.49 -7.20
C ASN A 210 5.78 15.69 -8.69
N VAL A 211 7.04 16.03 -9.01
CA VAL A 211 7.54 16.20 -10.39
C VAL A 211 8.23 14.93 -10.82
N TRP A 212 7.56 14.17 -11.67
CA TRP A 212 8.07 12.90 -12.16
C TRP A 212 7.51 12.58 -13.55
N ILE A 213 8.14 11.61 -14.21
CA ILE A 213 7.66 11.05 -15.47
C ILE A 213 6.43 10.17 -15.21
N SER A 214 5.34 10.39 -15.95
CA SER A 214 4.12 9.59 -15.85
C SER A 214 4.26 8.30 -16.65
N ILE A 215 5.04 7.34 -16.14
CA ILE A 215 5.18 6.00 -16.70
C ILE A 215 4.60 5.01 -15.69
N PRO A 216 3.56 4.23 -16.06
CA PRO A 216 3.04 3.16 -15.20
C PRO A 216 4.16 2.21 -14.78
N GLY A 217 4.20 1.84 -13.49
CA GLY A 217 5.28 1.01 -12.93
C GLY A 217 6.50 1.78 -12.43
N LEU A 218 6.64 3.06 -12.76
CA LEU A 218 7.78 3.88 -12.34
C LEU A 218 7.30 5.10 -11.54
N SER A 219 6.66 4.89 -10.40
CA SER A 219 6.24 5.99 -9.54
C SER A 219 7.41 6.60 -8.76
N VAL A 220 7.39 7.92 -8.59
CA VAL A 220 8.40 8.63 -7.76
C VAL A 220 8.41 8.11 -6.32
N LEU A 221 7.24 7.76 -5.80
CA LEU A 221 7.08 7.17 -4.46
C LEU A 221 7.86 5.86 -4.34
N ALA A 222 7.71 4.94 -5.30
CA ALA A 222 8.46 3.68 -5.32
C ALA A 222 9.97 3.92 -5.44
N CYS A 223 10.37 4.80 -6.38
CA CYS A 223 11.78 5.13 -6.60
C CYS A 223 12.44 5.74 -5.36
N PHE A 224 11.76 6.69 -4.71
CA PHE A 224 12.31 7.37 -3.52
C PHE A 224 12.42 6.42 -2.32
N PHE A 225 11.32 5.81 -1.90
CA PHE A 225 11.33 5.00 -0.68
C PHE A 225 12.15 3.72 -0.82
N TYR A 226 12.10 3.06 -1.98
CA TYR A 226 12.95 1.90 -2.24
C TYR A 226 14.44 2.28 -2.24
N SER A 227 14.81 3.38 -2.92
CA SER A 227 16.21 3.85 -2.96
C SER A 227 16.70 4.32 -1.60
N LEU A 228 15.84 4.93 -0.78
CA LEU A 228 16.18 5.32 0.61
C LEU A 228 16.48 4.06 1.46
N GLY A 229 15.65 3.03 1.38
CA GLY A 229 15.90 1.76 2.05
C GLY A 229 17.19 1.08 1.57
N ALA A 230 17.43 1.08 0.25
CA ALA A 230 18.66 0.60 -0.36
C ALA A 230 19.90 1.35 0.12
N TYR A 231 19.83 2.69 0.13
CA TYR A 231 20.92 3.56 0.59
C TYR A 231 21.31 3.29 2.05
N ILE A 232 20.32 3.15 2.92
CA ILE A 232 20.52 2.84 4.34
C ILE A 232 21.20 1.47 4.50
N SER A 233 20.76 0.46 3.76
CA SER A 233 21.31 -0.89 3.85
C SER A 233 22.72 -0.99 3.26
N ILE A 234 22.98 -0.37 2.10
CA ILE A 234 24.30 -0.36 1.44
C ILE A 234 25.36 0.33 2.33
N ASN A 235 24.99 1.47 2.91
CA ASN A 235 25.91 2.26 3.74
C ASN A 235 25.92 1.84 5.21
N LEU A 236 25.23 0.74 5.58
CA LEU A 236 25.14 0.20 6.94
C LEU A 236 24.71 1.25 7.98
N ILE A 237 23.80 2.14 7.59
CA ILE A 237 23.32 3.22 8.46
C ILE A 237 22.40 2.65 9.52
N ASN A 238 22.70 2.94 10.79
CA ASN A 238 21.82 2.59 11.90
C ASN A 238 20.69 3.61 12.00
N VAL A 239 19.60 3.34 11.24
CA VAL A 239 18.42 4.22 11.20
C VAL A 239 17.78 4.38 12.58
N PHE A 240 17.78 3.33 13.42
CA PHE A 240 17.18 3.42 14.75
C PHE A 240 17.95 4.32 15.69
N ALA A 241 19.31 4.33 15.61
CA ALA A 241 20.13 5.24 16.38
C ALA A 241 19.84 6.71 15.99
N ILE A 242 19.68 6.98 14.69
CA ILE A 242 19.32 8.30 14.18
C ILE A 242 17.93 8.70 14.69
N LEU A 243 16.92 7.84 14.52
CA LEU A 243 15.56 8.12 14.96
C LEU A 243 15.47 8.28 16.49
N LYS A 244 16.25 7.50 17.26
CA LYS A 244 16.35 7.66 18.72
C LYS A 244 16.89 9.03 19.11
N LYS A 245 17.94 9.51 18.41
CA LYS A 245 18.54 10.82 18.64
C LYS A 245 17.54 11.95 18.39
N TYR A 246 16.79 11.87 17.29
CA TYR A 246 15.87 12.92 16.85
C TYR A 246 14.39 12.63 17.18
N ARG A 247 14.10 11.65 18.06
CA ARG A 247 12.75 11.16 18.34
C ARG A 247 11.73 12.24 18.69
N LYS A 248 12.13 13.27 19.47
CA LYS A 248 11.23 14.37 19.85
C LYS A 248 10.83 15.20 18.62
N ILE A 249 11.80 15.55 17.79
CA ILE A 249 11.56 16.31 16.55
C ILE A 249 10.69 15.49 15.60
N VAL A 250 11.03 14.22 15.37
CA VAL A 250 10.25 13.33 14.48
C VAL A 250 8.81 13.21 14.98
N LEU A 251 8.59 12.97 16.28
CA LEU A 251 7.26 12.85 16.86
C LEU A 251 6.46 14.16 16.75
N THR A 252 7.02 15.28 17.21
CA THR A 252 6.29 16.57 17.20
C THR A 252 5.96 17.02 15.78
N THR A 253 6.91 16.89 14.84
CA THR A 253 6.68 17.22 13.42
C THR A 253 5.63 16.27 12.80
N SER A 254 5.69 14.98 13.11
CA SER A 254 4.68 14.01 12.64
C SER A 254 3.27 14.37 13.11
N LEU A 255 3.10 14.77 14.37
CA LEU A 255 1.80 15.15 14.93
C LEU A 255 1.27 16.47 14.34
N ILE A 256 2.13 17.47 14.15
CA ILE A 256 1.76 18.73 13.50
C ILE A 256 1.33 18.46 12.05
N LEU A 257 2.13 17.70 11.30
CA LEU A 257 1.82 17.38 9.91
C LEU A 257 0.59 16.47 9.79
N LEU A 258 0.34 15.58 10.75
CA LEU A 258 -0.89 14.79 10.84
C LEU A 258 -2.11 15.72 10.97
N PHE A 259 -2.05 16.67 11.92
CA PHE A 259 -3.14 17.65 12.12
C PHE A 259 -3.40 18.44 10.83
N VAL A 260 -2.36 19.00 10.22
CA VAL A 260 -2.49 19.75 8.96
C VAL A 260 -3.07 18.87 7.85
N SER A 261 -2.56 17.62 7.70
CA SER A 261 -3.05 16.70 6.67
C SER A 261 -4.49 16.29 6.88
N VAL A 262 -4.97 16.16 8.13
CA VAL A 262 -6.38 15.87 8.42
C VAL A 262 -7.25 17.08 8.12
N VAL A 263 -6.86 18.27 8.59
CA VAL A 263 -7.64 19.50 8.36
C VAL A 263 -7.81 19.80 6.88
N TYR A 264 -6.76 19.60 6.08
CA TYR A 264 -6.78 19.85 4.63
C TYR A 264 -7.02 18.59 3.78
N ASP A 265 -7.59 17.53 4.37
CA ASP A 265 -7.99 16.31 3.67
C ASP A 265 -6.88 15.69 2.80
N GLY A 266 -5.70 15.54 3.39
CA GLY A 266 -4.58 14.87 2.75
C GLY A 266 -4.23 15.46 1.38
N MET A 267 -4.30 14.66 0.33
CA MET A 267 -3.99 15.08 -1.06
C MET A 267 -5.18 15.72 -1.79
N ASN A 268 -6.36 15.83 -1.20
CA ASN A 268 -7.55 16.28 -1.91
C ASN A 268 -7.66 17.82 -2.01
N THR A 269 -6.79 18.54 -1.30
CA THR A 269 -6.67 20.00 -1.41
C THR A 269 -5.28 20.44 -1.81
N ILE A 270 -5.13 21.67 -2.35
CA ILE A 270 -3.83 22.20 -2.77
C ILE A 270 -2.88 22.33 -1.57
N ILE A 271 -3.37 22.87 -0.45
CA ILE A 271 -2.57 23.03 0.78
C ILE A 271 -2.20 21.65 1.34
N GLY A 272 -3.15 20.73 1.41
CA GLY A 272 -2.94 19.37 1.84
C GLY A 272 -1.87 18.69 0.97
N SER A 273 -1.97 18.77 -0.35
CA SER A 273 -1.02 18.15 -1.28
C SER A 273 0.41 18.65 -1.12
N PHE A 274 0.60 19.90 -0.63
CA PHE A 274 1.93 20.43 -0.33
C PHE A 274 2.53 19.79 0.94
N PHE A 275 1.74 19.68 2.02
CA PHE A 275 2.25 19.18 3.30
C PHE A 275 2.24 17.64 3.41
N TYR A 276 1.38 16.97 2.66
CA TYR A 276 1.17 15.53 2.74
C TYR A 276 2.43 14.68 2.45
N PRO A 277 3.30 14.97 1.47
CA PRO A 277 4.53 14.20 1.28
C PRO A 277 5.47 14.28 2.48
N PHE A 278 5.54 15.43 3.15
CA PHE A 278 6.30 15.58 4.40
C PHE A 278 5.68 14.73 5.52
N PHE A 279 4.34 14.78 5.66
CA PHE A 279 3.61 13.93 6.61
C PHE A 279 3.98 12.45 6.41
N ILE A 280 3.94 11.95 5.19
CA ILE A 280 4.27 10.55 4.88
C ILE A 280 5.69 10.19 5.34
N ILE A 281 6.69 11.04 5.09
CA ILE A 281 8.09 10.79 5.50
C ILE A 281 8.21 10.76 7.02
N PHE A 282 7.73 11.79 7.70
CA PHE A 282 7.88 11.91 9.15
C PHE A 282 7.06 10.86 9.89
N MET A 283 5.81 10.62 9.49
CA MET A 283 4.95 9.64 10.14
C MET A 283 5.41 8.21 9.88
N SER A 284 5.87 7.87 8.66
CA SER A 284 6.47 6.57 8.38
C SER A 284 7.71 6.32 9.26
N SER A 285 8.57 7.33 9.42
CA SER A 285 9.74 7.26 10.30
C SER A 285 9.34 7.08 11.77
N CYS A 286 8.30 7.79 12.20
CA CYS A 286 7.74 7.70 13.56
C CYS A 286 7.19 6.29 13.83
N VAL A 287 6.33 5.77 12.95
CA VAL A 287 5.74 4.44 13.08
C VAL A 287 6.81 3.34 13.07
N PHE A 288 7.81 3.44 12.18
CA PHE A 288 8.91 2.50 12.12
C PHE A 288 9.73 2.48 13.42
N TYR A 289 10.01 3.65 13.98
CA TYR A 289 10.74 3.78 15.25
C TYR A 289 9.95 3.24 16.44
N PHE A 290 8.66 3.59 16.56
CA PHE A 290 7.84 3.11 17.66
C PHE A 290 7.57 1.60 17.58
N ALA A 291 7.41 1.05 16.38
CA ALA A 291 7.31 -0.40 16.17
C ALA A 291 8.59 -1.11 16.65
N PHE A 292 9.77 -0.54 16.36
CA PHE A 292 11.04 -1.05 16.86
C PHE A 292 11.09 -1.04 18.38
N LEU A 293 10.75 0.09 19.03
CA LEU A 293 10.73 0.19 20.49
C LEU A 293 9.73 -0.77 21.12
N PHE A 294 8.58 -0.95 20.49
CA PHE A 294 7.55 -1.85 20.98
C PHE A 294 8.03 -3.30 20.95
N VAL A 295 8.61 -3.75 19.83
CA VAL A 295 9.13 -5.11 19.69
C VAL A 295 10.32 -5.36 20.60
N ASP A 296 11.20 -4.37 20.78
CA ASP A 296 12.36 -4.45 21.69
C ASP A 296 11.94 -4.64 23.15
N LYS A 297 10.90 -3.90 23.59
CA LYS A 297 10.44 -3.91 24.98
C LYS A 297 9.46 -5.04 25.31
N SER A 298 8.51 -5.31 24.41
CA SER A 298 7.40 -6.22 24.69
C SER A 298 7.70 -7.67 24.36
N HIS A 299 8.72 -7.92 23.52
CA HIS A 299 8.99 -9.24 22.94
C HIS A 299 7.77 -9.88 22.23
N LEU A 300 6.71 -9.08 21.98
CA LEU A 300 5.50 -9.54 21.32
C LEU A 300 5.80 -9.85 19.85
N MET A 301 5.33 -11.00 19.42
CA MET A 301 5.41 -11.44 18.03
C MET A 301 4.00 -11.58 17.46
N VAL A 302 3.80 -11.07 16.26
CA VAL A 302 2.58 -11.34 15.49
C VAL A 302 2.58 -12.82 15.10
N GLY A 303 1.44 -13.49 15.26
CA GLY A 303 1.32 -14.90 14.90
C GLY A 303 1.64 -15.17 13.42
N ASN A 304 2.34 -16.26 13.16
CA ASN A 304 2.80 -16.61 11.80
C ASN A 304 1.66 -16.60 10.76
N THR A 305 0.48 -17.07 11.14
CA THR A 305 -0.70 -17.05 10.25
C THR A 305 -1.08 -15.64 9.82
N LEU A 306 -1.05 -14.66 10.74
CA LEU A 306 -1.37 -13.27 10.43
C LEU A 306 -0.32 -12.65 9.52
N ILE A 307 0.97 -12.92 9.78
CA ILE A 307 2.06 -12.44 8.92
C ILE A 307 1.94 -13.02 7.50
N SER A 308 1.67 -14.32 7.39
CA SER A 308 1.54 -14.99 6.09
C SER A 308 0.29 -14.57 5.33
N SER A 309 -0.79 -14.18 6.01
CA SER A 309 -2.03 -13.73 5.37
C SER A 309 -1.95 -12.30 4.82
N CYS A 310 -0.94 -11.49 5.19
CA CYS A 310 -0.86 -10.07 4.80
C CYS A 310 -0.92 -9.87 3.28
N PHE A 311 -0.25 -10.74 2.51
CA PHE A 311 -0.29 -10.63 1.06
C PHE A 311 -1.67 -10.99 0.49
N PHE A 312 -2.33 -12.00 1.05
CA PHE A 312 -3.69 -12.36 0.64
C PHE A 312 -4.69 -11.23 0.93
N ILE A 313 -4.63 -10.64 2.14
CA ILE A 313 -5.43 -9.46 2.50
C ILE A 313 -5.23 -8.36 1.45
N TYR A 314 -3.96 -8.05 1.15
CA TYR A 314 -3.59 -7.00 0.21
C TYR A 314 -4.16 -7.21 -1.20
N VAL A 315 -4.15 -8.43 -1.75
CA VAL A 315 -4.58 -8.68 -3.14
C VAL A 315 -6.08 -8.93 -3.27
N PHE A 316 -6.75 -9.38 -2.19
CA PHE A 316 -8.12 -9.88 -2.26
C PHE A 316 -9.17 -8.87 -1.75
N HIS A 317 -8.85 -8.02 -0.77
CA HIS A 317 -9.84 -7.13 -0.13
C HIS A 317 -10.59 -6.23 -1.12
N CYS A 318 -9.93 -5.77 -2.17
CA CYS A 318 -10.47 -4.88 -3.18
C CYS A 318 -10.43 -5.49 -4.60
N MET A 319 -10.23 -6.81 -4.71
CA MET A 319 -10.26 -7.52 -5.98
C MET A 319 -11.65 -7.33 -6.64
N PRO A 320 -11.73 -6.91 -7.91
CA PRO A 320 -13.02 -6.71 -8.55
C PRO A 320 -13.74 -8.04 -8.75
N LEU A 321 -15.02 -8.07 -8.35
CA LEU A 321 -15.93 -9.22 -8.47
C LEU A 321 -17.11 -8.82 -9.36
N PRO A 322 -17.45 -9.60 -10.41
CA PRO A 322 -18.58 -9.30 -11.26
C PRO A 322 -19.87 -9.25 -10.44
N LEU A 323 -20.73 -8.27 -10.68
CA LEU A 323 -22.02 -8.01 -10.01
C LEU A 323 -21.93 -7.52 -8.56
N PHE A 324 -20.80 -7.68 -7.89
CA PHE A 324 -20.68 -7.43 -6.43
C PHE A 324 -19.70 -6.32 -6.06
N GLY A 325 -18.99 -5.75 -7.03
CA GLY A 325 -17.95 -4.76 -6.78
C GLY A 325 -16.67 -5.39 -6.22
N ASN A 326 -16.51 -5.40 -4.91
CA ASN A 326 -15.40 -6.09 -4.23
C ASN A 326 -15.81 -6.51 -2.81
N LEU A 327 -14.96 -7.29 -2.13
CA LEU A 327 -15.27 -7.81 -0.79
C LEU A 327 -15.55 -6.70 0.22
N ASN A 328 -14.75 -5.64 0.22
CA ASN A 328 -14.91 -4.52 1.14
C ASN A 328 -16.26 -3.81 0.93
N HIS A 329 -16.66 -3.62 -0.33
CA HIS A 329 -17.97 -3.07 -0.68
C HIS A 329 -19.13 -3.98 -0.24
N LEU A 330 -19.03 -5.29 -0.49
CA LEU A 330 -20.05 -6.27 -0.08
C LEU A 330 -20.31 -6.24 1.42
N ILE A 331 -19.25 -6.20 2.21
CA ILE A 331 -19.35 -6.17 3.68
C ILE A 331 -20.00 -4.85 4.12
N ARG A 332 -19.61 -3.73 3.52
CA ARG A 332 -20.24 -2.43 3.81
C ARG A 332 -21.74 -2.47 3.55
N VAL A 333 -22.16 -2.94 2.38
CA VAL A 333 -23.59 -3.05 2.01
C VAL A 333 -24.33 -3.97 2.98
N PHE A 334 -23.75 -5.09 3.38
CA PHE A 334 -24.33 -6.00 4.35
C PHE A 334 -24.52 -5.34 5.73
N LEU A 335 -23.48 -4.66 6.24
CA LEU A 335 -23.51 -3.96 7.53
C LEU A 335 -24.57 -2.85 7.54
N LEU A 336 -24.68 -2.08 6.45
CA LEU A 336 -25.70 -1.02 6.32
C LEU A 336 -27.12 -1.58 6.28
N LYS A 337 -27.33 -2.82 5.78
CA LYS A 337 -28.65 -3.47 5.81
C LYS A 337 -29.06 -3.95 7.20
N ILE A 338 -28.12 -4.28 8.05
CA ILE A 338 -28.37 -4.75 9.41
C ILE A 338 -28.60 -3.56 10.36
N MET A 339 -27.99 -2.40 10.07
CA MET A 339 -28.13 -1.18 10.87
C MET A 339 -29.41 -0.41 10.45
N PRO A 340 -30.46 -0.43 11.25
CA PRO A 340 -31.80 0.00 10.81
C PRO A 340 -31.98 1.52 10.68
N GLY A 341 -31.08 2.33 11.19
CA GLY A 341 -31.28 3.79 11.27
C GLY A 341 -30.45 4.62 10.29
N GLN A 342 -29.36 4.11 9.74
CA GLN A 342 -28.36 4.88 9.01
C GLN A 342 -28.00 6.22 9.70
N SER A 343 -28.07 6.23 11.04
CA SER A 343 -27.68 7.40 11.81
C SER A 343 -26.17 7.66 11.66
N PRO A 344 -25.70 8.88 11.88
CA PRO A 344 -24.24 9.16 11.85
C PRO A 344 -23.44 8.29 12.82
N VAL A 345 -24.03 7.83 13.92
CA VAL A 345 -23.41 6.86 14.85
C VAL A 345 -23.24 5.50 14.18
N ASP A 346 -24.28 5.00 13.52
CA ASP A 346 -24.22 3.73 12.78
C ASP A 346 -23.16 3.80 11.70
N MET A 347 -23.03 4.93 11.01
CA MET A 347 -22.00 5.15 9.99
C MET A 347 -20.58 5.05 10.56
N VAL A 348 -20.32 5.59 11.76
CA VAL A 348 -19.01 5.44 12.45
C VAL A 348 -18.75 3.98 12.79
N ILE A 349 -19.76 3.27 13.32
CA ILE A 349 -19.65 1.84 13.65
C ILE A 349 -19.34 1.02 12.38
N VAL A 350 -20.13 1.23 11.32
CA VAL A 350 -19.92 0.54 10.03
C VAL A 350 -18.53 0.85 9.45
N TYR A 351 -18.08 2.09 9.57
CA TYR A 351 -16.77 2.52 9.08
C TYR A 351 -15.62 1.69 9.69
N PHE A 352 -15.64 1.43 10.99
CA PHE A 352 -14.61 0.60 11.62
C PHE A 352 -14.86 -0.90 11.47
N ALA A 353 -16.13 -1.33 11.54
CA ALA A 353 -16.49 -2.74 11.41
C ALA A 353 -16.13 -3.28 10.02
N ASN A 354 -16.38 -2.52 8.96
CA ASN A 354 -16.15 -2.95 7.58
C ASN A 354 -14.71 -3.44 7.33
N PRO A 355 -13.63 -2.66 7.54
CA PRO A 355 -12.28 -3.13 7.28
C PRO A 355 -11.87 -4.28 8.22
N LEU A 356 -12.33 -4.30 9.46
CA LEU A 356 -12.04 -5.38 10.40
C LEU A 356 -12.68 -6.71 9.97
N PHE A 357 -13.95 -6.70 9.56
CA PHE A 357 -14.61 -7.89 9.00
C PHE A 357 -13.98 -8.32 7.67
N THR A 358 -13.62 -7.37 6.81
CA THR A 358 -12.88 -7.66 5.57
C THR A 358 -11.58 -8.41 5.85
N VAL A 359 -10.78 -7.92 6.79
CA VAL A 359 -9.53 -8.56 7.20
C VAL A 359 -9.78 -9.93 7.81
N ALA A 360 -10.78 -10.07 8.70
CA ALA A 360 -11.12 -11.35 9.33
C ALA A 360 -11.53 -12.41 8.29
N ILE A 361 -12.37 -12.03 7.32
CA ILE A 361 -12.78 -12.91 6.22
C ILE A 361 -11.57 -13.26 5.34
N CYS A 362 -10.71 -12.31 5.00
CA CYS A 362 -9.49 -12.60 4.24
C CYS A 362 -8.58 -13.59 4.97
N VAL A 363 -8.37 -13.43 6.29
CA VAL A 363 -7.56 -14.36 7.10
C VAL A 363 -8.21 -15.75 7.14
N PHE A 364 -9.53 -15.82 7.28
CA PHE A 364 -10.27 -17.07 7.26
C PHE A 364 -10.16 -17.79 5.91
N LEU A 365 -10.39 -17.08 4.80
CA LEU A 365 -10.25 -17.63 3.45
C LEU A 365 -8.81 -18.07 3.16
N PHE A 366 -7.81 -17.29 3.61
CA PHE A 366 -6.41 -17.66 3.50
C PHE A 366 -6.13 -19.00 4.23
N ARG A 367 -6.66 -19.19 5.43
CA ARG A 367 -6.51 -20.46 6.16
C ARG A 367 -7.14 -21.63 5.42
N ILE A 368 -8.35 -21.46 4.90
CA ILE A 368 -9.02 -22.49 4.08
C ILE A 368 -8.16 -22.82 2.87
N LEU A 369 -7.70 -21.81 2.12
CA LEU A 369 -6.89 -22.01 0.93
C LEU A 369 -5.59 -22.77 1.25
N THR A 370 -4.90 -22.41 2.33
CA THR A 370 -3.65 -23.06 2.71
C THR A 370 -3.85 -24.48 3.24
N MET A 371 -4.99 -24.76 3.87
CA MET A 371 -5.33 -26.08 4.40
C MET A 371 -5.72 -27.07 3.29
N PHE A 372 -6.58 -26.65 2.36
CA PHE A 372 -7.11 -27.55 1.34
C PHE A 372 -6.27 -27.56 0.05
N LEU A 373 -5.60 -26.45 -0.29
CA LEU A 373 -4.87 -26.29 -1.55
C LEU A 373 -3.45 -25.72 -1.31
N PRO A 374 -2.58 -26.42 -0.54
CA PRO A 374 -1.28 -25.88 -0.14
C PRO A 374 -0.35 -25.55 -1.32
N ARG A 375 -0.36 -26.37 -2.39
CA ARG A 375 0.46 -26.10 -3.58
C ARG A 375 -0.04 -24.90 -4.37
N VAL A 376 -1.34 -24.72 -4.49
CA VAL A 376 -1.97 -23.58 -5.15
C VAL A 376 -1.71 -22.31 -4.35
N SER A 377 -1.91 -22.38 -3.03
CA SER A 377 -1.64 -21.23 -2.14
C SER A 377 -0.19 -20.75 -2.26
N GLY A 378 0.79 -21.67 -2.38
CA GLY A 378 2.19 -21.31 -2.58
C GLY A 378 2.41 -20.45 -3.83
N ALA A 379 1.83 -20.82 -4.97
CA ALA A 379 1.93 -20.04 -6.20
C ALA A 379 1.25 -18.66 -6.07
N PHE A 380 0.04 -18.62 -5.47
CA PHE A 380 -0.72 -17.38 -5.28
C PHE A 380 -0.10 -16.43 -4.26
N MET A 381 0.58 -16.96 -3.24
CA MET A 381 1.23 -16.16 -2.20
C MET A 381 2.72 -15.88 -2.47
N GLY A 382 3.28 -16.44 -3.55
CA GLY A 382 4.70 -16.31 -3.86
C GLY A 382 5.59 -17.06 -2.86
N ASN A 383 5.13 -18.21 -2.35
CA ASN A 383 5.86 -19.05 -1.39
C ASN A 383 6.36 -18.25 -0.15
N ARG A 384 5.49 -17.39 0.40
CA ARG A 384 5.76 -16.53 1.56
C ARG A 384 5.27 -17.15 2.86
#